data_7bececc7e07543e08cba39be27b87746
#
_entry.id   7bececc7e07543e08cba39be27b87746
#
_cell.length_a   1.000
_cell.length_b   1.000
_cell.length_c   1.000
_cell.angle_alpha   90.00
_cell.angle_beta   90.00
_cell.angle_gamma   90.00
#
_symmetry.space_group_name_H-M   'P 1'
#
loop_
_entity.id
_entity.type
_entity.pdbx_description
1 polymer ?
#
loop_
_entity_poly.entity_id
_entity_poly.type
_entity_poly.pdbx_seq_one_letter_code
_entity_poly.pdbx_strand_id
1 'polypeptide(L)'
;MTPDIIEANKQRFIALCHEHIKREGVDKVLAYLENTDFYTAPSSTNFHLNEDGGLCQHCINVFETACSIYDSVAQPAIENGTSPFQEQISRESIAIATLFHDICKVKMYHKAERWKKDDKGKWQSYNGYEIKDDFPFGHGEKSCLMLSWYMRLKPEE
;
A
#
# COMPACT_ATOMS: atom_id res chain seq x y z
N MET A 1 15.50 3.99 1.25
CA MET A 1 16.01 2.58 1.39
C MET A 1 17.14 2.35 0.40
N THR A 2 18.00 1.33 0.65
CA THR A 2 19.01 0.93 -0.34
C THR A 2 18.35 0.18 -1.52
N PRO A 3 18.96 0.17 -2.72
CA PRO A 3 18.42 -0.58 -3.86
C PRO A 3 18.15 -2.06 -3.56
N ASP A 4 19.02 -2.71 -2.78
CA ASP A 4 18.86 -4.12 -2.40
C ASP A 4 17.62 -4.35 -1.52
N ILE A 5 17.32 -3.41 -0.60
CA ILE A 5 16.12 -3.47 0.24
C ILE A 5 14.86 -3.25 -0.61
N ILE A 6 14.90 -2.31 -1.55
CA ILE A 6 13.78 -2.05 -2.47
C ILE A 6 13.48 -3.29 -3.30
N GLU A 7 14.50 -3.94 -3.86
CA GLU A 7 14.33 -5.17 -4.64
C GLU A 7 13.81 -6.33 -3.76
N ALA A 8 14.35 -6.50 -2.56
CA ALA A 8 13.87 -7.51 -1.62
C ALA A 8 12.39 -7.30 -1.26
N ASN A 9 11.98 -6.05 -1.01
CA ASN A 9 10.57 -5.70 -0.75
C ASN A 9 9.67 -5.97 -1.95
N LYS A 10 10.12 -5.65 -3.16
CA LYS A 10 9.40 -5.98 -4.40
C LYS A 10 9.15 -7.48 -4.51
N GLN A 11 10.19 -8.29 -4.35
CA GLN A 11 10.06 -9.75 -4.41
C GLN A 11 9.12 -10.28 -3.32
N ARG A 12 9.22 -9.75 -2.09
CA ARG A 12 8.33 -10.09 -0.99
C ARG A 12 6.87 -9.73 -1.29
N PHE A 13 6.60 -8.55 -1.81
CA PHE A 13 5.26 -8.11 -2.19
C PHE A 13 4.64 -9.03 -3.24
N ILE A 14 5.38 -9.36 -4.29
CA ILE A 14 4.96 -10.29 -5.35
C ILE A 14 4.66 -11.67 -4.76
N ALA A 15 5.54 -12.18 -3.89
CA ALA A 15 5.34 -13.47 -3.23
C ALA A 15 4.08 -13.48 -2.37
N LEU A 16 3.83 -12.44 -1.56
CA LEU A 16 2.61 -12.30 -0.75
C LEU A 16 1.36 -12.25 -1.62
N CYS A 17 1.39 -11.53 -2.73
CA CYS A 17 0.27 -11.51 -3.68
C CYS A 17 -0.03 -12.92 -4.22
N HIS A 18 0.97 -13.67 -4.68
CA HIS A 18 0.78 -15.02 -5.20
C HIS A 18 0.40 -16.04 -4.13
N GLU A 19 0.87 -15.87 -2.89
CA GLU A 19 0.53 -16.75 -1.77
C GLU A 19 -0.94 -16.60 -1.38
N HIS A 20 -1.41 -15.37 -1.23
CA HIS A 20 -2.70 -15.07 -0.62
C HIS A 20 -3.84 -14.78 -1.61
N ILE A 21 -3.54 -14.38 -2.84
CA ILE A 21 -4.55 -13.99 -3.84
C ILE A 21 -4.57 -15.04 -4.96
N LYS A 22 -5.68 -15.79 -5.04
CA LYS A 22 -5.91 -16.80 -6.07
C LYS A 22 -6.89 -16.33 -7.15
N ARG A 23 -7.42 -15.14 -6.97
CA ARG A 23 -8.39 -14.51 -7.86
C ARG A 23 -7.76 -14.18 -9.21
N GLU A 24 -8.52 -14.40 -10.28
CA GLU A 24 -8.15 -13.95 -11.61
C GLU A 24 -7.87 -12.44 -11.61
N GLY A 25 -6.77 -12.05 -12.27
CA GLY A 25 -6.39 -10.66 -12.42
C GLY A 25 -5.19 -10.22 -11.56
N VAL A 26 -4.78 -11.00 -10.55
CA VAL A 26 -3.60 -10.66 -9.72
C VAL A 26 -2.34 -10.44 -10.58
N ASP A 27 -2.07 -11.32 -11.55
CA ASP A 27 -0.91 -11.18 -12.44
C ASP A 27 -1.01 -9.93 -13.34
N LYS A 28 -2.23 -9.54 -13.72
CA LYS A 28 -2.45 -8.30 -14.49
C LYS A 28 -2.16 -7.06 -13.66
N VAL A 29 -2.55 -7.06 -12.37
CA VAL A 29 -2.20 -5.98 -11.44
C VAL A 29 -0.69 -5.92 -11.26
N LEU A 30 -0.04 -7.05 -10.99
CA LEU A 30 1.41 -7.10 -10.80
C LEU A 30 2.15 -6.61 -12.05
N ALA A 31 1.72 -7.02 -13.24
CA ALA A 31 2.28 -6.54 -14.50
C ALA A 31 2.07 -5.03 -14.72
N TYR A 32 0.93 -4.49 -14.26
CA TYR A 32 0.71 -3.04 -14.24
C TYR A 32 1.69 -2.34 -13.30
N LEU A 33 1.84 -2.81 -12.06
CA LEU A 33 2.73 -2.22 -11.06
C LEU A 33 4.19 -2.23 -11.51
N GLU A 34 4.63 -3.25 -12.24
CA GLU A 34 5.98 -3.36 -12.82
C GLU A 34 6.29 -2.21 -13.79
N ASN A 35 5.26 -1.65 -14.45
CA ASN A 35 5.40 -0.52 -15.37
C ASN A 35 5.13 0.84 -14.71
N THR A 36 5.14 0.89 -13.37
CA THR A 36 4.95 2.11 -12.58
C THR A 36 6.11 2.31 -11.61
N ASP A 37 6.01 3.34 -10.80
CA ASP A 37 6.96 3.62 -9.71
C ASP A 37 6.53 2.98 -8.37
N PHE A 38 5.53 2.11 -8.34
CA PHE A 38 4.98 1.53 -7.10
C PHE A 38 6.05 0.99 -6.15
N TYR A 39 7.04 0.28 -6.70
CA TYR A 39 8.12 -0.33 -5.90
C TYR A 39 9.18 0.67 -5.45
N THR A 40 9.24 1.85 -6.05
CA THR A 40 10.26 2.87 -5.79
C THR A 40 9.70 4.17 -5.21
N ALA A 41 8.38 4.40 -5.30
CA ALA A 41 7.73 5.59 -4.76
C ALA A 41 7.79 5.62 -3.22
N PRO A 42 7.76 6.83 -2.61
CA PRO A 42 7.57 6.98 -1.18
C PRO A 42 6.09 6.72 -0.80
N SER A 43 5.82 6.39 0.46
CA SER A 43 4.44 6.27 0.94
C SER A 43 3.80 7.62 1.25
N SER A 44 4.61 8.65 1.52
CA SER A 44 4.17 10.01 1.86
C SER A 44 5.25 11.04 1.52
N THR A 45 4.91 12.33 1.57
CA THR A 45 5.88 13.42 1.37
C THR A 45 6.66 13.80 2.63
N ASN A 46 6.07 13.65 3.82
CA ASN A 46 6.64 14.17 5.06
C ASN A 46 6.45 13.26 6.29
N PHE A 47 5.71 12.15 6.15
CA PHE A 47 5.38 11.27 7.27
C PHE A 47 6.19 9.97 7.20
N HIS A 48 5.58 8.84 7.58
CA HIS A 48 6.24 7.55 7.57
C HIS A 48 6.67 7.13 6.16
N LEU A 49 7.82 6.50 6.06
CA LEU A 49 8.37 5.94 4.82
C LEU A 49 8.39 6.95 3.64
N ASN A 50 8.78 8.19 3.93
CA ASN A 50 8.91 9.29 2.96
C ASN A 50 10.23 9.21 2.16
N GLU A 51 10.59 8.02 1.72
CA GLU A 51 11.82 7.70 1.01
C GLU A 51 11.57 6.72 -0.14
N ASP A 52 12.53 6.59 -1.04
CA ASP A 52 12.45 5.65 -2.15
C ASP A 52 12.14 4.21 -1.64
N GLY A 53 11.13 3.56 -2.22
CA GLY A 53 10.64 2.23 -1.85
C GLY A 53 9.63 2.20 -0.70
N GLY A 54 9.28 3.37 -0.14
CA GLY A 54 8.41 3.48 1.02
C GLY A 54 6.98 2.97 0.79
N LEU A 55 6.43 3.16 -0.41
CA LEU A 55 5.05 2.75 -0.74
C LEU A 55 4.88 1.23 -0.68
N CYS A 56 5.76 0.49 -1.33
CA CYS A 56 5.73 -0.97 -1.30
C CYS A 56 5.91 -1.51 0.12
N GLN A 57 6.90 -1.01 0.87
CA GLN A 57 7.11 -1.40 2.27
C GLN A 57 5.89 -1.08 3.14
N HIS A 58 5.25 0.07 2.94
CA HIS A 58 4.04 0.44 3.65
C HIS A 58 2.91 -0.56 3.43
N CYS A 59 2.64 -0.94 2.19
CA CYS A 59 1.62 -1.91 1.86
C CYS A 59 1.89 -3.29 2.49
N ILE A 60 3.14 -3.74 2.50
CA ILE A 60 3.54 -4.97 3.20
C ILE A 60 3.27 -4.86 4.71
N ASN A 61 3.68 -3.75 5.34
CA ASN A 61 3.47 -3.55 6.78
C ASN A 61 1.99 -3.52 7.14
N VAL A 62 1.14 -2.89 6.32
CA VAL A 62 -0.31 -2.85 6.52
C VAL A 62 -0.90 -4.25 6.42
N PHE A 63 -0.50 -5.05 5.43
CA PHE A 63 -0.94 -6.44 5.29
C PHE A 63 -0.57 -7.28 6.51
N GLU A 64 0.68 -7.24 6.94
CA GLU A 64 1.16 -8.05 8.08
C GLU A 64 0.48 -7.65 9.38
N THR A 65 0.29 -6.33 9.59
CA THR A 65 -0.44 -5.82 10.75
C THR A 65 -1.90 -6.27 10.74
N ALA A 66 -2.57 -6.17 9.60
CA ALA A 66 -3.95 -6.62 9.45
C ALA A 66 -4.10 -8.13 9.71
N CYS A 67 -3.19 -8.95 9.19
CA CYS A 67 -3.17 -10.38 9.48
C CYS A 67 -2.99 -10.65 10.98
N SER A 68 -2.05 -9.97 11.63
CA SER A 68 -1.81 -10.12 13.08
C SER A 68 -3.04 -9.74 13.91
N ILE A 69 -3.70 -8.61 13.58
CA ILE A 69 -4.93 -8.19 14.26
C ILE A 69 -6.06 -9.19 14.01
N TYR A 70 -6.22 -9.64 12.78
CA TYR A 70 -7.26 -10.61 12.45
C TYR A 70 -7.09 -11.90 13.25
N ASP A 71 -5.89 -12.47 13.31
CA ASP A 71 -5.60 -13.73 14.00
C ASP A 71 -5.73 -13.60 15.52
N SER A 72 -5.28 -12.48 16.09
CA SER A 72 -5.22 -12.34 17.54
C SER A 72 -6.50 -11.76 18.16
N VAL A 73 -7.31 -11.03 17.39
CA VAL A 73 -8.48 -10.31 17.89
C VAL A 73 -9.77 -10.70 17.16
N ALA A 74 -9.80 -10.53 15.83
CA ALA A 74 -11.06 -10.66 15.09
C ALA A 74 -11.54 -12.10 15.01
N GLN A 75 -10.67 -13.03 14.61
CA GLN A 75 -11.03 -14.44 14.48
C GLN A 75 -11.48 -15.07 15.81
N PRO A 76 -10.75 -14.93 16.92
CA PRO A 76 -11.23 -15.43 18.23
C PRO A 76 -12.56 -14.82 18.67
N ALA A 77 -12.80 -13.53 18.40
CA ALA A 77 -14.06 -12.88 18.72
C ALA A 77 -15.24 -13.44 17.89
N ILE A 78 -15.02 -13.75 16.62
CA ILE A 78 -16.01 -14.38 15.75
C ILE A 78 -16.32 -15.80 16.25
N GLU A 79 -15.30 -16.60 16.55
CA GLU A 79 -15.41 -17.98 17.03
C GLU A 79 -16.15 -18.08 18.37
N ASN A 80 -15.95 -17.09 19.24
CA ASN A 80 -16.63 -17.00 20.56
C ASN A 80 -17.99 -16.30 20.50
N GLY A 81 -18.45 -15.84 19.34
CA GLY A 81 -19.72 -15.13 19.17
C GLY A 81 -19.78 -13.75 19.84
N THR A 82 -18.63 -13.14 20.13
CA THR A 82 -18.53 -11.80 20.76
C THR A 82 -18.27 -10.69 19.73
N SER A 83 -18.00 -11.05 18.48
CA SER A 83 -17.82 -10.08 17.40
C SER A 83 -19.16 -9.49 16.96
N PRO A 84 -19.21 -8.17 16.65
CA PRO A 84 -20.35 -7.57 15.96
C PRO A 84 -20.47 -8.05 14.50
N PHE A 85 -19.41 -8.64 13.94
CA PHE A 85 -19.40 -9.19 12.59
C PHE A 85 -19.69 -10.69 12.65
N GLN A 86 -20.68 -11.13 11.88
CA GLN A 86 -21.11 -12.56 11.85
C GLN A 86 -20.34 -13.38 10.84
N GLU A 87 -19.70 -12.76 9.86
CA GLU A 87 -19.00 -13.44 8.76
C GLU A 87 -17.49 -13.28 8.88
N GLN A 88 -16.78 -14.38 8.60
CA GLN A 88 -15.33 -14.38 8.49
C GLN A 88 -14.91 -13.68 7.20
N ILE A 89 -13.97 -12.73 7.32
CA ILE A 89 -13.31 -12.13 6.16
C ILE A 89 -12.24 -13.12 5.67
N SER A 90 -12.23 -13.40 4.37
CA SER A 90 -11.22 -14.31 3.81
C SER A 90 -9.82 -13.70 3.84
N ARG A 91 -8.79 -14.54 3.99
CA ARG A 91 -7.39 -14.09 3.87
C ARG A 91 -7.10 -13.43 2.53
N GLU A 92 -7.73 -13.89 1.47
CA GLU A 92 -7.64 -13.28 0.15
C GLU A 92 -8.18 -11.85 0.17
N SER A 93 -9.35 -11.62 0.79
CA SER A 93 -9.93 -10.27 0.89
C SER A 93 -9.06 -9.34 1.73
N ILE A 94 -8.48 -9.84 2.85
CA ILE A 94 -7.52 -9.07 3.65
C ILE A 94 -6.31 -8.70 2.79
N ALA A 95 -5.74 -9.64 2.02
CA ALA A 95 -4.59 -9.39 1.17
C ALA A 95 -4.90 -8.36 0.08
N ILE A 96 -6.04 -8.48 -0.60
CA ILE A 96 -6.44 -7.53 -1.64
C ILE A 96 -6.63 -6.13 -1.05
N ALA A 97 -7.41 -6.01 0.02
CA ALA A 97 -7.71 -4.73 0.64
C ALA A 97 -6.46 -4.04 1.20
N THR A 98 -5.48 -4.79 1.71
CA THR A 98 -4.32 -4.21 2.39
C THR A 98 -3.10 -4.02 1.50
N LEU A 99 -2.77 -5.00 0.64
CA LEU A 99 -1.63 -4.87 -0.29
C LEU A 99 -1.86 -3.80 -1.35
N PHE A 100 -3.12 -3.55 -1.73
CA PHE A 100 -3.44 -2.63 -2.81
C PHE A 100 -4.16 -1.35 -2.36
N HIS A 101 -4.39 -1.11 -1.04
CA HIS A 101 -5.14 0.06 -0.56
C HIS A 101 -4.62 1.41 -1.08
N ASP A 102 -3.33 1.49 -1.32
CA ASP A 102 -2.61 2.69 -1.76
C ASP A 102 -2.11 2.60 -3.22
N ILE A 103 -2.64 1.68 -4.04
CA ILE A 103 -2.27 1.56 -5.46
C ILE A 103 -2.50 2.87 -6.23
N CYS A 104 -3.40 3.69 -5.78
CA CYS A 104 -3.69 5.01 -6.35
C CYS A 104 -2.53 6.00 -6.26
N LYS A 105 -1.53 5.73 -5.42
CA LYS A 105 -0.36 6.60 -5.23
C LYS A 105 0.71 6.45 -6.30
N VAL A 106 0.56 5.50 -7.24
CA VAL A 106 1.50 5.36 -8.36
C VAL A 106 1.56 6.63 -9.19
N LYS A 107 2.77 7.05 -9.57
CA LYS A 107 3.05 8.27 -10.36
C LYS A 107 2.55 9.56 -9.71
N MET A 108 2.27 9.56 -8.41
CA MET A 108 1.76 10.70 -7.67
C MET A 108 2.87 11.56 -7.07
N TYR A 109 4.01 10.95 -6.73
CA TYR A 109 5.11 11.61 -6.05
C TYR A 109 6.25 11.94 -7.01
N HIS A 110 6.65 13.22 -7.00
CA HIS A 110 7.76 13.72 -7.82
C HIS A 110 8.86 14.28 -6.94
N LYS A 111 10.12 13.96 -7.24
CA LYS A 111 11.27 14.53 -6.51
C LYS A 111 11.31 16.04 -6.72
N ALA A 112 11.44 16.78 -5.62
CA ALA A 112 11.48 18.23 -5.62
C ALA A 112 12.41 18.76 -4.52
N GLU A 113 13.04 19.89 -4.76
CA GLU A 113 13.75 20.62 -3.73
C GLU A 113 12.74 21.24 -2.76
N ARG A 114 12.89 20.94 -1.49
CA ARG A 114 12.06 21.43 -0.39
C ARG A 114 12.90 22.22 0.59
N TRP A 115 12.26 23.09 1.36
CA TRP A 115 12.95 23.95 2.32
C TRP A 115 12.38 23.74 3.72
N LYS A 116 13.26 23.63 4.72
CA LYS A 116 12.91 23.58 6.14
C LYS A 116 13.84 24.45 6.96
N LYS A 117 13.37 24.91 8.12
CA LYS A 117 14.24 25.59 9.09
C LYS A 117 15.01 24.58 9.90
N ASP A 118 16.29 24.81 10.09
CA ASP A 118 17.11 24.07 11.05
C ASP A 118 16.82 24.51 12.50
N ASP A 119 17.47 23.88 13.46
CA ASP A 119 17.29 24.15 14.90
C ASP A 119 17.67 25.60 15.28
N LYS A 120 18.40 26.31 14.43
CA LYS A 120 18.80 27.72 14.58
C LYS A 120 17.88 28.67 13.83
N GLY A 121 16.79 28.16 13.22
CA GLY A 121 15.82 28.95 12.45
C GLY A 121 16.29 29.36 11.04
N LYS A 122 17.42 28.84 10.56
CA LYS A 122 17.94 29.13 9.22
C LYS A 122 17.32 28.17 8.20
N TRP A 123 16.89 28.71 7.06
CA TRP A 123 16.36 27.92 5.96
C TRP A 123 17.45 27.07 5.29
N GLN A 124 17.17 25.78 5.14
CA GLN A 124 18.01 24.82 4.43
C GLN A 124 17.17 24.06 3.41
N SER A 125 17.71 23.89 2.20
CA SER A 125 17.07 23.03 1.19
C SER A 125 17.38 21.56 1.47
N TYR A 126 16.47 20.71 1.06
CA TYR A 126 16.63 19.25 1.06
C TYR A 126 15.87 18.63 -0.11
N ASN A 127 16.32 17.47 -0.55
CA ASN A 127 15.59 16.69 -1.54
C ASN A 127 14.40 16.00 -0.87
N GLY A 128 13.21 16.31 -1.34
CA GLY A 128 11.96 15.73 -0.86
C GLY A 128 11.05 15.38 -2.02
N TYR A 129 9.76 15.27 -1.73
CA TYR A 129 8.74 14.96 -2.73
C TYR A 129 7.64 16.01 -2.74
N GLU A 130 7.08 16.26 -3.92
CA GLU A 130 5.82 16.99 -4.13
C GLU A 130 4.76 16.03 -4.68
N ILE A 131 3.49 16.37 -4.43
CA ILE A 131 2.34 15.61 -4.95
C ILE A 131 1.86 16.30 -6.22
N LYS A 132 1.68 15.50 -7.29
CA LYS A 132 0.93 15.86 -8.49
C LYS A 132 -0.11 14.78 -8.72
N ASP A 133 -1.35 15.10 -8.44
CA ASP A 133 -2.47 14.19 -8.65
C ASP A 133 -3.45 14.81 -9.64
N ASP A 134 -3.40 14.33 -10.89
CA ASP A 134 -4.25 14.81 -11.97
C ASP A 134 -5.71 14.32 -11.85
N PHE A 135 -5.97 13.39 -10.93
CA PHE A 135 -7.28 12.82 -10.70
C PHE A 135 -7.56 12.73 -9.19
N PRO A 136 -7.97 13.85 -8.57
CA PRO A 136 -8.14 13.95 -7.12
C PRO A 136 -9.44 13.29 -6.66
N PHE A 137 -9.40 11.97 -6.51
CA PHE A 137 -10.41 11.18 -5.81
C PHE A 137 -9.90 10.81 -4.42
N GLY A 138 -10.79 10.43 -3.50
CA GLY A 138 -10.39 9.80 -2.25
C GLY A 138 -9.49 8.58 -2.50
N HIS A 139 -8.48 8.35 -1.64
CA HIS A 139 -7.51 7.28 -1.88
C HIS A 139 -8.17 5.90 -1.99
N GLY A 140 -9.16 5.62 -1.14
CA GLY A 140 -9.89 4.34 -1.18
C GLY A 140 -10.63 4.14 -2.49
N GLU A 141 -11.46 5.11 -2.88
CA GLU A 141 -12.27 5.05 -4.10
C GLU A 141 -11.40 4.95 -5.35
N LYS A 142 -10.30 5.70 -5.40
CA LYS A 142 -9.36 5.65 -6.52
C LYS A 142 -8.67 4.30 -6.60
N SER A 143 -8.26 3.73 -5.47
CA SER A 143 -7.64 2.40 -5.42
C SER A 143 -8.62 1.30 -5.84
N CYS A 144 -9.86 1.32 -5.35
CA CYS A 144 -10.91 0.39 -5.77
C CYS A 144 -11.19 0.50 -7.27
N LEU A 145 -11.31 1.72 -7.81
CA LEU A 145 -11.52 1.94 -9.24
C LEU A 145 -10.36 1.36 -10.06
N MET A 146 -9.12 1.62 -9.68
CA MET A 146 -7.94 1.12 -10.39
C MET A 146 -7.85 -0.40 -10.34
N LEU A 147 -8.11 -1.03 -9.18
CA LEU A 147 -8.13 -2.49 -9.04
C LEU A 147 -9.23 -3.13 -9.88
N SER A 148 -10.41 -2.49 -9.95
CA SER A 148 -11.55 -3.01 -10.73
C SER A 148 -11.28 -3.16 -12.22
N TRP A 149 -10.24 -2.50 -12.76
CA TRP A 149 -9.81 -2.68 -14.15
C TRP A 149 -9.12 -4.03 -14.39
N TYR A 150 -8.66 -4.67 -13.34
CA TYR A 150 -7.86 -5.89 -13.42
C TYR A 150 -8.53 -7.09 -12.76
N MET A 151 -9.25 -6.87 -11.65
CA MET A 151 -9.92 -7.95 -10.91
C MET A 151 -11.30 -7.51 -10.39
N ARG A 152 -12.19 -8.49 -10.23
CA ARG A 152 -13.48 -8.24 -9.61
C ARG A 152 -13.34 -8.17 -8.10
N LEU A 153 -13.68 -7.03 -7.51
CA LEU A 153 -13.72 -6.84 -6.07
C LEU A 153 -15.03 -7.35 -5.47
N LYS A 154 -14.98 -7.78 -4.22
CA LYS A 154 -16.14 -8.09 -3.38
C LYS A 154 -16.56 -6.84 -2.60
N PRO A 155 -17.81 -6.79 -2.07
CA PRO A 155 -18.29 -5.62 -1.32
C PRO A 155 -17.43 -5.26 -0.10
N GLU A 156 -16.77 -6.23 0.52
CA GLU A 156 -15.92 -6.04 1.69
C GLU A 156 -14.48 -5.59 1.36
N GLU A 157 -14.11 -5.50 0.10
CA GLU A 157 -12.80 -5.10 -0.40
C GLU A 157 -12.81 -3.69 -0.94
#